data_cf6eba3ad9f420bf4200ef08419f35ab
#
_entry.id   cf6eba3ad9f420bf4200ef08419f35ab
#
_cell.length_a   1.000
_cell.length_b   1.000
_cell.length_c   1.000
_cell.angle_alpha   90.00
_cell.angle_beta   90.00
_cell.angle_gamma   90.00
#
_symmetry.space_group_name_H-M   'P 1'
#
loop_
_entity.id
_entity.type
_entity.pdbx_description
1 polymer ?
#
loop_
_entity_poly.entity_id
_entity_poly.type
_entity_poly.pdbx_seq_one_letter_code
_entity_poly.pdbx_strand_id
1 'polypeptide(L)'
;MQSKVCRTKRITTILRQTLAVGLLALTSLAGPDGAWAQAPAAKAGAAEDKTLTTKDNFEIRITYYPGTGGKDTPVVVMLPGKGSSRLIYNNAPQGAKPLAKALQDLGYAVVTVDPRGHGESTGGKGSADGKKAASKDLNGRDYQAIVNLDLDAVKKFLLDEHQNKKLNIAKLAIVAADVMTPVVGEFALQDWAKTPYDDAPLLMDRTPRGQDVKCLIMLSPDTTTPGISMSAVGAKLRQFPIAVMLAVGTKDAASLATANKLFDQLVPK
;
A
#
# COMPACT_ATOMS: atom_id res chain seq x y z
N MET A 1 32.08 16.60 -11.01
CA MET A 1 30.85 15.79 -10.96
C MET A 1 30.79 15.09 -9.61
N GLN A 2 30.07 15.68 -8.65
CA GLN A 2 29.93 15.10 -7.31
C GLN A 2 28.55 14.45 -7.19
N SER A 3 28.52 13.14 -7.01
CA SER A 3 27.34 12.37 -6.75
C SER A 3 26.85 12.67 -5.31
N LYS A 4 25.70 13.32 -5.18
CA LYS A 4 25.04 13.46 -3.87
C LYS A 4 24.36 12.14 -3.53
N VAL A 5 24.92 11.44 -2.55
CA VAL A 5 24.38 10.22 -1.95
C VAL A 5 23.09 10.58 -1.21
N CYS A 6 22.03 9.88 -1.56
CA CYS A 6 20.75 9.90 -0.85
C CYS A 6 20.95 9.30 0.56
N ARG A 7 20.84 10.11 1.60
CA ARG A 7 20.92 9.63 3.00
C ARG A 7 19.58 9.04 3.40
N THR A 8 19.52 7.73 3.43
CA THR A 8 18.44 7.00 4.09
C THR A 8 18.68 7.06 5.60
N LYS A 9 17.95 7.89 6.33
CA LYS A 9 17.94 7.80 7.81
C LYS A 9 17.00 6.68 8.23
N ARG A 10 17.57 5.57 8.66
CA ARG A 10 16.85 4.54 9.41
C ARG A 10 16.56 5.06 10.81
N ILE A 11 15.30 5.16 11.18
CA ILE A 11 14.89 5.34 12.58
C ILE A 11 14.99 3.94 13.21
N THR A 12 16.11 3.67 13.89
CA THR A 12 16.30 2.46 14.67
C THR A 12 15.90 2.79 16.11
N THR A 13 14.74 2.30 16.54
CA THR A 13 14.37 2.32 17.96
C THR A 13 15.26 1.30 18.67
N ILE A 14 16.21 1.77 19.48
CA ILE A 14 17.07 0.94 20.29
C ILE A 14 16.32 0.54 21.56
N LEU A 15 15.88 -0.70 21.61
CA LEU A 15 15.41 -1.34 22.84
C LEU A 15 16.67 -1.82 23.58
N ARG A 16 17.06 -1.12 24.65
CA ARG A 16 18.11 -1.58 25.56
C ARG A 16 17.52 -2.66 26.47
N GLN A 17 17.89 -3.90 26.24
CA GLN A 17 17.82 -4.96 27.25
C GLN A 17 19.23 -5.26 27.74
N THR A 18 19.42 -5.06 29.02
CA THR A 18 20.60 -5.44 29.78
C THR A 18 20.67 -6.96 29.87
N LEU A 19 21.72 -7.57 29.31
CA LEU A 19 22.03 -9.00 29.47
C LEU A 19 23.12 -9.13 30.53
N ALA A 20 22.77 -9.85 31.59
CA ALA A 20 23.71 -10.32 32.59
C ALA A 20 24.55 -11.44 32.01
N VAL A 21 25.86 -11.36 32.26
CA VAL A 21 26.88 -12.34 31.88
C VAL A 21 26.74 -13.58 32.75
N GLY A 22 26.46 -14.71 32.12
CA GLY A 22 26.62 -16.04 32.69
C GLY A 22 27.53 -16.88 31.81
N LEU A 23 28.78 -17.02 32.22
CA LEU A 23 29.79 -17.84 31.57
C LEU A 23 29.54 -19.31 31.92
N LEU A 24 29.08 -20.13 30.95
CA LEU A 24 29.13 -21.59 31.07
C LEU A 24 29.76 -22.17 29.81
N ALA A 25 30.89 -22.80 30.03
CA ALA A 25 31.62 -23.59 29.04
C ALA A 25 30.75 -24.81 28.62
N LEU A 26 30.45 -24.95 27.32
CA LEU A 26 29.89 -26.17 26.74
C LEU A 26 30.83 -26.69 25.65
N THR A 27 31.29 -27.88 25.88
CA THR A 27 32.05 -28.76 25.00
C THR A 27 31.36 -29.00 23.68
N SER A 28 32.14 -28.88 22.61
CA SER A 28 31.80 -29.20 21.24
C SER A 28 31.38 -30.67 21.06
N LEU A 29 30.11 -30.89 20.72
CA LEU A 29 29.65 -32.09 20.02
C LEU A 29 29.30 -31.68 18.60
N ALA A 30 30.20 -31.95 17.66
CA ALA A 30 29.94 -31.88 16.24
C ALA A 30 28.89 -32.95 15.88
N GLY A 31 27.65 -32.56 15.72
CA GLY A 31 26.61 -33.39 15.12
C GLY A 31 26.58 -33.15 13.60
N PRO A 32 26.17 -34.13 12.78
CA PRO A 32 26.26 -34.05 11.35
C PRO A 32 25.35 -32.92 10.81
N ASP A 33 25.85 -32.27 9.78
CA ASP A 33 25.23 -31.17 9.03
C ASP A 33 23.73 -31.39 8.78
N GLY A 34 22.90 -30.87 9.68
CA GLY A 34 21.49 -30.72 9.45
C GLY A 34 21.32 -29.59 8.44
N ALA A 35 21.37 -29.91 7.16
CA ALA A 35 20.85 -29.05 6.12
C ALA A 35 19.40 -28.74 6.50
N TRP A 36 19.13 -27.53 6.96
CA TRP A 36 17.78 -27.00 7.10
C TRP A 36 17.21 -26.99 5.69
N ALA A 37 16.54 -28.07 5.33
CA ALA A 37 15.80 -28.16 4.09
C ALA A 37 14.77 -27.02 4.14
N GLN A 38 15.06 -25.91 3.49
CA GLN A 38 14.05 -24.90 3.21
C GLN A 38 12.92 -25.62 2.50
N ALA A 39 11.77 -25.71 3.16
CA ALA A 39 10.58 -26.22 2.52
C ALA A 39 10.44 -25.52 1.16
N PRO A 40 10.16 -26.24 0.06
CA PRO A 40 10.07 -25.64 -1.24
C PRO A 40 9.05 -24.50 -1.16
N ALA A 41 9.48 -23.29 -1.55
CA ALA A 41 8.62 -22.12 -1.55
C ALA A 41 7.35 -22.47 -2.33
N ALA A 42 6.19 -22.36 -1.70
CA ALA A 42 4.92 -22.63 -2.35
C ALA A 42 4.85 -21.81 -3.63
N LYS A 43 4.53 -22.48 -4.76
CA LYS A 43 4.49 -21.82 -6.06
C LYS A 43 3.39 -20.76 -6.02
N ALA A 44 3.71 -19.51 -6.31
CA ALA A 44 2.74 -18.43 -6.39
C ALA A 44 1.66 -18.75 -7.44
N GLY A 45 0.42 -18.44 -7.13
CA GLY A 45 -0.71 -18.56 -8.06
C GLY A 45 -0.54 -17.64 -9.28
N ALA A 46 -1.26 -17.94 -10.37
CA ALA A 46 -1.31 -17.05 -11.52
C ALA A 46 -1.98 -15.71 -11.14
N ALA A 47 -1.64 -14.65 -11.86
CA ALA A 47 -2.35 -13.38 -11.74
C ALA A 47 -3.79 -13.51 -12.26
N GLU A 48 -4.74 -12.89 -11.57
CA GLU A 48 -6.17 -12.95 -11.86
C GLU A 48 -6.74 -11.55 -12.06
N ASP A 49 -7.30 -11.27 -13.23
CA ASP A 49 -8.07 -10.04 -13.44
C ASP A 49 -9.47 -10.18 -12.83
N LYS A 50 -9.88 -9.18 -12.06
CA LYS A 50 -11.18 -9.16 -11.38
C LYS A 50 -11.86 -7.81 -11.57
N THR A 51 -13.18 -7.84 -11.51
CA THR A 51 -14.03 -6.64 -11.44
C THR A 51 -14.61 -6.56 -10.03
N LEU A 52 -14.44 -5.41 -9.38
CA LEU A 52 -15.08 -5.11 -8.12
C LEU A 52 -16.18 -4.08 -8.35
N THR A 53 -17.33 -4.27 -7.72
CA THR A 53 -18.45 -3.31 -7.76
C THR A 53 -18.43 -2.47 -6.50
N THR A 54 -18.38 -1.17 -6.64
CA THR A 54 -18.44 -0.20 -5.54
C THR A 54 -19.88 -0.05 -5.02
N LYS A 55 -20.05 0.62 -3.87
CA LYS A 55 -21.40 0.86 -3.29
C LYS A 55 -22.31 1.72 -4.15
N ASP A 56 -21.74 2.54 -5.05
CA ASP A 56 -22.47 3.32 -6.04
C ASP A 56 -22.61 2.60 -7.39
N ASN A 57 -22.43 1.28 -7.41
CA ASN A 57 -22.53 0.42 -8.59
C ASN A 57 -21.51 0.74 -9.71
N PHE A 58 -20.43 1.42 -9.39
CA PHE A 58 -19.34 1.62 -10.32
C PHE A 58 -18.47 0.36 -10.38
N GLU A 59 -18.02 -0.05 -11.58
CA GLU A 59 -17.12 -1.19 -11.76
C GLU A 59 -15.68 -0.71 -11.85
N ILE A 60 -14.82 -1.21 -10.94
CA ILE A 60 -13.38 -1.00 -10.98
C ILE A 60 -12.66 -2.29 -11.34
N ARG A 61 -11.58 -2.17 -12.09
CA ARG A 61 -10.74 -3.29 -12.54
C ARG A 61 -9.52 -3.43 -11.66
N ILE A 62 -9.22 -4.64 -11.27
CA ILE A 62 -8.01 -4.98 -10.53
C ILE A 62 -7.33 -6.19 -11.16
N THR A 63 -6.01 -6.32 -10.94
CA THR A 63 -5.30 -7.58 -11.15
C THR A 63 -4.77 -8.04 -9.80
N TYR A 64 -5.15 -9.23 -9.38
CA TYR A 64 -4.73 -9.84 -8.13
C TYR A 64 -3.62 -10.88 -8.37
N TYR A 65 -2.52 -10.73 -7.68
CA TYR A 65 -1.39 -11.66 -7.64
C TYR A 65 -1.39 -12.34 -6.27
N PRO A 66 -1.83 -13.60 -6.16
CA PRO A 66 -1.84 -14.32 -4.88
C PRO A 66 -0.42 -14.49 -4.33
N GLY A 67 -0.25 -14.25 -3.04
CA GLY A 67 1.02 -14.50 -2.36
C GLY A 67 1.20 -15.96 -1.97
N THR A 68 2.33 -16.29 -1.36
CA THR A 68 2.71 -17.69 -1.05
C THR A 68 2.68 -18.04 0.43
N GLY A 69 2.54 -17.06 1.33
CA GLY A 69 2.63 -17.25 2.79
C GLY A 69 1.30 -17.55 3.50
N GLY A 70 0.22 -17.80 2.76
CA GLY A 70 -1.11 -18.04 3.35
C GLY A 70 -1.55 -16.88 4.25
N LYS A 71 -2.09 -17.19 5.43
CA LYS A 71 -2.61 -16.21 6.41
C LYS A 71 -1.58 -15.16 6.88
N ASP A 72 -0.30 -15.38 6.68
CA ASP A 72 0.77 -14.45 7.10
C ASP A 72 1.31 -13.60 5.96
N THR A 73 0.81 -13.81 4.74
CA THR A 73 1.21 -13.08 3.53
C THR A 73 0.92 -11.58 3.66
N PRO A 74 1.93 -10.70 3.62
CA PRO A 74 1.68 -9.26 3.55
C PRO A 74 1.09 -8.88 2.19
N VAL A 75 0.33 -7.78 2.14
CA VAL A 75 -0.36 -7.35 0.92
C VAL A 75 0.06 -5.95 0.51
N VAL A 76 0.20 -5.76 -0.81
CA VAL A 76 0.53 -4.47 -1.42
C VAL A 76 -0.57 -4.10 -2.41
N VAL A 77 -1.18 -2.92 -2.24
CA VAL A 77 -2.11 -2.32 -3.20
C VAL A 77 -1.38 -1.26 -3.98
N MET A 78 -1.55 -1.20 -5.30
CA MET A 78 -0.83 -0.28 -6.18
C MET A 78 -1.80 0.53 -7.04
N LEU A 79 -1.72 1.87 -6.94
CA LEU A 79 -2.54 2.81 -7.71
C LEU A 79 -1.67 3.60 -8.70
N PRO A 80 -2.08 3.69 -9.99
CA PRO A 80 -1.35 4.44 -11.01
C PRO A 80 -1.46 5.95 -10.80
N GLY A 81 -0.55 6.71 -11.41
CA GLY A 81 -0.68 8.17 -11.50
C GLY A 81 -1.71 8.62 -12.54
N LYS A 82 -1.86 9.95 -12.67
CA LYS A 82 -2.80 10.58 -13.61
C LYS A 82 -2.58 10.12 -15.05
N GLY A 83 -3.67 9.75 -15.71
CA GLY A 83 -3.63 9.31 -17.11
C GLY A 83 -2.99 7.96 -17.35
N SER A 84 -2.61 7.24 -16.30
CA SER A 84 -2.03 5.91 -16.34
C SER A 84 -3.05 4.84 -15.95
N SER A 85 -2.62 3.58 -15.93
CA SER A 85 -3.44 2.44 -15.53
C SER A 85 -2.62 1.44 -14.71
N ARG A 86 -3.31 0.44 -14.11
CA ARG A 86 -2.67 -0.66 -13.39
C ARG A 86 -1.62 -1.40 -14.22
N LEU A 87 -1.71 -1.31 -15.55
CA LEU A 87 -0.78 -1.97 -16.46
C LEU A 87 0.67 -1.48 -16.34
N ILE A 88 0.89 -0.27 -15.78
CA ILE A 88 2.25 0.23 -15.50
C ILE A 88 3.00 -0.68 -14.50
N TYR A 89 2.27 -1.34 -13.62
CA TYR A 89 2.82 -2.27 -12.64
C TYR A 89 2.81 -3.73 -13.11
N ASN A 90 1.88 -4.05 -14.03
CA ASN A 90 1.70 -5.41 -14.57
C ASN A 90 2.63 -5.68 -15.75
N ASN A 91 3.13 -4.65 -16.42
CA ASN A 91 4.03 -4.71 -17.55
C ASN A 91 5.40 -4.12 -17.18
N ALA A 92 6.41 -4.47 -17.93
CA ALA A 92 7.74 -3.90 -17.78
C ALA A 92 8.39 -3.70 -19.16
N PRO A 93 9.35 -2.77 -19.28
CA PRO A 93 10.20 -2.68 -20.48
C PRO A 93 10.91 -4.00 -20.75
N GLN A 94 11.30 -4.19 -22.02
CA GLN A 94 12.01 -5.40 -22.45
C GLN A 94 13.21 -5.70 -21.54
N GLY A 95 13.31 -6.92 -21.05
CA GLY A 95 14.38 -7.38 -20.18
C GLY A 95 14.18 -7.08 -18.69
N ALA A 96 13.12 -6.36 -18.30
CA ALA A 96 12.79 -6.11 -16.92
C ALA A 96 11.60 -6.98 -16.46
N LYS A 97 11.52 -7.24 -15.16
CA LYS A 97 10.37 -7.92 -14.54
C LYS A 97 9.30 -6.89 -14.11
N PRO A 98 8.01 -7.13 -14.39
CA PRO A 98 6.93 -6.28 -13.87
C PRO A 98 7.01 -6.15 -12.36
N LEU A 99 6.75 -4.94 -11.83
CA LEU A 99 6.89 -4.69 -10.39
C LEU A 99 5.92 -5.54 -9.55
N ALA A 100 4.68 -5.70 -10.00
CA ALA A 100 3.71 -6.55 -9.33
C ALA A 100 4.19 -8.01 -9.26
N LYS A 101 4.74 -8.52 -10.34
CA LYS A 101 5.31 -9.87 -10.39
C LYS A 101 6.57 -10.02 -9.54
N ALA A 102 7.42 -8.99 -9.50
CA ALA A 102 8.61 -9.01 -8.66
C ALA A 102 8.26 -9.07 -7.17
N LEU A 103 7.23 -8.33 -6.74
CA LEU A 103 6.74 -8.38 -5.36
C LEU A 103 6.06 -9.73 -5.05
N GLN A 104 5.29 -10.28 -5.98
CA GLN A 104 4.70 -11.61 -5.83
C GLN A 104 5.79 -12.68 -5.62
N ASP A 105 6.87 -12.63 -6.40
CA ASP A 105 7.99 -13.58 -6.29
C ASP A 105 8.74 -13.46 -4.94
N LEU A 106 8.65 -12.30 -4.29
CA LEU A 106 9.12 -12.09 -2.92
C LEU A 106 8.11 -12.57 -1.84
N GLY A 107 6.98 -13.15 -2.27
CA GLY A 107 5.98 -13.72 -1.36
C GLY A 107 4.82 -12.81 -1.01
N TYR A 108 4.78 -11.56 -1.50
CA TYR A 108 3.68 -10.63 -1.26
C TYR A 108 2.43 -11.02 -2.06
N ALA A 109 1.25 -10.81 -1.49
CA ALA A 109 0.04 -10.65 -2.28
C ALA A 109 0.03 -9.23 -2.86
N VAL A 110 -0.28 -9.08 -4.16
CA VAL A 110 -0.30 -7.77 -4.82
C VAL A 110 -1.64 -7.55 -5.49
N VAL A 111 -2.19 -6.34 -5.34
CA VAL A 111 -3.39 -5.89 -6.04
C VAL A 111 -3.05 -4.61 -6.79
N THR A 112 -3.04 -4.65 -8.11
CA THR A 112 -2.95 -3.45 -8.94
C THR A 112 -4.34 -3.01 -9.32
N VAL A 113 -4.62 -1.70 -9.21
CA VAL A 113 -5.98 -1.15 -9.29
C VAL A 113 -6.07 -0.11 -10.39
N ASP A 114 -7.10 -0.19 -11.20
CA ASP A 114 -7.60 0.94 -11.97
C ASP A 114 -8.73 1.60 -11.16
N PRO A 115 -8.51 2.70 -10.46
CA PRO A 115 -9.61 3.43 -9.83
C PRO A 115 -10.49 4.07 -10.90
N ARG A 116 -11.68 4.54 -10.53
CA ARG A 116 -12.61 5.19 -11.49
C ARG A 116 -11.90 6.22 -12.36
N GLY A 117 -12.24 6.23 -13.64
CA GLY A 117 -11.63 7.10 -14.64
C GLY A 117 -10.23 6.69 -15.13
N HIS A 118 -9.64 5.62 -14.60
CA HIS A 118 -8.32 5.13 -15.00
C HIS A 118 -8.44 3.78 -15.71
N GLY A 119 -7.52 3.54 -16.67
CA GLY A 119 -7.40 2.28 -17.37
C GLY A 119 -8.73 1.75 -17.93
N GLU A 120 -9.15 0.58 -17.47
CA GLU A 120 -10.40 -0.05 -17.89
C GLU A 120 -11.60 0.31 -16.99
N SER A 121 -11.40 1.07 -15.92
CA SER A 121 -12.45 1.53 -15.00
C SER A 121 -13.10 2.84 -15.48
N THR A 122 -13.64 2.83 -16.70
CA THR A 122 -14.19 4.04 -17.36
C THR A 122 -15.72 4.17 -17.24
N GLY A 123 -16.36 3.30 -16.49
CA GLY A 123 -17.82 3.30 -16.25
C GLY A 123 -18.42 1.93 -16.48
N GLY A 124 -19.23 1.47 -15.52
CA GLY A 124 -20.01 0.26 -15.60
C GLY A 124 -21.44 0.56 -16.06
N LYS A 125 -22.29 -0.47 -16.11
CA LYS A 125 -23.74 -0.38 -16.44
C LYS A 125 -24.53 0.56 -15.51
N GLY A 126 -23.90 1.07 -14.42
CA GLY A 126 -24.49 1.97 -13.42
C GLY A 126 -24.04 3.43 -13.50
N SER A 127 -23.22 3.82 -14.49
CA SER A 127 -22.92 5.26 -14.69
C SER A 127 -24.22 5.96 -15.09
N ALA A 128 -24.75 6.80 -14.19
CA ALA A 128 -26.06 7.45 -14.34
C ALA A 128 -26.20 8.27 -15.65
N ASP A 129 -25.07 8.64 -16.26
CA ASP A 129 -25.02 9.48 -17.46
C ASP A 129 -24.49 8.77 -18.71
N GLY A 130 -24.15 7.48 -18.64
CA GLY A 130 -23.59 6.73 -19.79
C GLY A 130 -22.26 7.28 -20.31
N LYS A 131 -21.68 8.30 -19.67
CA LYS A 131 -20.41 8.91 -20.05
C LYS A 131 -19.24 8.11 -19.48
N LYS A 132 -18.28 7.79 -20.34
CA LYS A 132 -17.02 7.20 -19.90
C LYS A 132 -16.25 8.25 -19.11
N ALA A 133 -16.00 7.98 -17.84
CA ALA A 133 -15.10 8.80 -17.03
C ALA A 133 -13.66 8.65 -17.54
N ALA A 134 -12.95 9.76 -17.73
CA ALA A 134 -11.54 9.76 -18.05
C ALA A 134 -10.76 10.49 -16.96
N SER A 135 -9.57 10.05 -16.63
CA SER A 135 -8.77 10.60 -15.53
C SER A 135 -8.48 12.11 -15.64
N LYS A 136 -8.45 12.64 -16.84
CA LYS A 136 -8.29 14.09 -17.09
C LYS A 136 -9.50 14.94 -16.67
N ASP A 137 -10.67 14.33 -16.58
CA ASP A 137 -11.93 15.01 -16.33
C ASP A 137 -12.44 14.82 -14.90
N LEU A 138 -11.66 14.12 -14.04
CA LEU A 138 -12.02 13.88 -12.65
C LEU A 138 -11.99 15.16 -11.83
N ASN A 139 -13.06 15.39 -11.09
CA ASN A 139 -13.22 16.50 -10.16
C ASN A 139 -13.04 16.07 -8.69
N GLY A 140 -13.20 17.01 -7.76
CA GLY A 140 -13.01 16.71 -6.33
C GLY A 140 -13.95 15.65 -5.78
N ARG A 141 -15.19 15.54 -6.30
CA ARG A 141 -16.15 14.50 -5.87
C ARG A 141 -15.70 13.11 -6.34
N ASP A 142 -15.12 13.04 -7.54
CA ASP A 142 -14.63 11.78 -8.10
C ASP A 142 -13.43 11.26 -7.28
N TYR A 143 -12.49 12.14 -6.91
CA TYR A 143 -11.36 11.75 -6.04
C TYR A 143 -11.82 11.35 -4.64
N GLN A 144 -12.82 12.02 -4.06
CA GLN A 144 -13.44 11.60 -2.81
C GLN A 144 -14.17 10.24 -2.97
N ALA A 145 -14.77 9.97 -4.12
CA ALA A 145 -15.35 8.68 -4.41
C ALA A 145 -14.30 7.57 -4.55
N ILE A 146 -13.11 7.87 -5.11
CA ILE A 146 -11.99 6.92 -5.10
C ILE A 146 -11.61 6.55 -3.65
N VAL A 147 -11.49 7.54 -2.75
CA VAL A 147 -11.18 7.30 -1.33
C VAL A 147 -12.27 6.44 -0.66
N ASN A 148 -13.54 6.83 -0.80
CA ASN A 148 -14.63 6.31 0.03
C ASN A 148 -15.32 5.07 -0.56
N LEU A 149 -15.20 4.85 -1.86
CA LEU A 149 -15.94 3.81 -2.58
C LEU A 149 -15.00 2.81 -3.28
N ASP A 150 -14.05 3.29 -4.08
CA ASP A 150 -13.18 2.40 -4.84
C ASP A 150 -12.20 1.67 -3.91
N LEU A 151 -11.50 2.41 -3.06
CA LEU A 151 -10.57 1.82 -2.09
C LEU A 151 -11.30 1.02 -1.00
N ASP A 152 -12.54 1.36 -0.66
CA ASP A 152 -13.37 0.55 0.24
C ASP A 152 -13.74 -0.78 -0.41
N ALA A 153 -14.06 -0.80 -1.73
CA ALA A 153 -14.30 -2.03 -2.47
C ALA A 153 -13.05 -2.92 -2.56
N VAL A 154 -11.87 -2.32 -2.81
CA VAL A 154 -10.59 -3.04 -2.75
C VAL A 154 -10.35 -3.59 -1.35
N LYS A 155 -10.56 -2.80 -0.31
CA LYS A 155 -10.40 -3.25 1.08
C LYS A 155 -11.35 -4.38 1.43
N LYS A 156 -12.60 -4.35 0.99
CA LYS A 156 -13.55 -5.43 1.18
C LYS A 156 -13.06 -6.72 0.54
N PHE A 157 -12.59 -6.66 -0.71
CA PHE A 157 -11.96 -7.80 -1.37
C PHE A 157 -10.78 -8.37 -0.56
N LEU A 158 -9.91 -7.50 -0.03
CA LEU A 158 -8.78 -7.94 0.81
C LEU A 158 -9.23 -8.55 2.13
N LEU A 159 -10.32 -8.08 2.73
CA LEU A 159 -10.91 -8.68 3.93
C LEU A 159 -11.45 -10.08 3.64
N ASP A 160 -12.12 -10.28 2.50
CA ASP A 160 -12.60 -11.60 2.09
C ASP A 160 -11.43 -12.58 1.87
N GLU A 161 -10.34 -12.15 1.22
CA GLU A 161 -9.14 -12.95 1.04
C GLU A 161 -8.40 -13.23 2.38
N HIS A 162 -8.44 -12.28 3.32
CA HIS A 162 -7.92 -12.45 4.67
C HIS A 162 -8.71 -13.48 5.47
N GLN A 163 -10.05 -13.43 5.43
CA GLN A 163 -10.93 -14.41 6.07
C GLN A 163 -10.72 -15.81 5.49
N ASN A 164 -10.43 -15.88 4.21
CA ASN A 164 -10.06 -17.14 3.52
C ASN A 164 -8.61 -17.57 3.79
N LYS A 165 -7.88 -16.89 4.70
CA LYS A 165 -6.50 -17.20 5.12
C LYS A 165 -5.47 -17.15 3.98
N LYS A 166 -5.72 -16.37 2.95
CA LYS A 166 -4.82 -16.23 1.78
C LYS A 166 -3.83 -15.07 1.93
N LEU A 167 -4.13 -14.10 2.79
CA LEU A 167 -3.27 -12.95 3.10
C LEU A 167 -3.52 -12.40 4.50
N ASN A 168 -2.67 -11.46 4.94
CA ASN A 168 -2.82 -10.74 6.19
C ASN A 168 -3.06 -9.25 5.92
N ILE A 169 -4.32 -8.80 6.04
CA ILE A 169 -4.68 -7.41 5.81
C ILE A 169 -4.03 -6.46 6.82
N ALA A 170 -3.75 -6.91 8.04
CA ALA A 170 -3.06 -6.09 9.04
C ALA A 170 -1.59 -5.77 8.68
N LYS A 171 -1.10 -6.28 7.55
CA LYS A 171 0.20 -5.98 6.95
C LYS A 171 0.04 -5.29 5.58
N LEU A 172 -0.94 -4.39 5.47
CA LEU A 172 -1.26 -3.69 4.22
C LEU A 172 -0.27 -2.54 3.97
N ALA A 173 0.35 -2.56 2.80
CA ALA A 173 1.07 -1.44 2.22
C ALA A 173 0.33 -0.90 0.98
N ILE A 174 0.40 0.41 0.75
CA ILE A 174 -0.19 1.02 -0.44
C ILE A 174 0.89 1.81 -1.18
N VAL A 175 1.04 1.53 -2.48
CA VAL A 175 1.88 2.27 -3.41
C VAL A 175 0.98 3.17 -4.25
N ALA A 176 1.28 4.43 -4.33
CA ALA A 176 0.56 5.38 -5.16
C ALA A 176 1.51 6.33 -5.87
N ALA A 177 1.15 6.76 -7.05
CA ALA A 177 1.93 7.72 -7.83
C ALA A 177 1.13 9.01 -8.07
N ASP A 178 1.87 10.14 -8.12
CA ASP A 178 1.36 11.43 -8.60
C ASP A 178 0.09 11.85 -7.81
N VAL A 179 -1.00 12.20 -8.51
CA VAL A 179 -2.29 12.64 -7.92
C VAL A 179 -2.95 11.63 -6.98
N MET A 180 -2.55 10.36 -7.03
CA MET A 180 -3.08 9.35 -6.11
C MET A 180 -2.41 9.37 -4.74
N THR A 181 -1.31 10.09 -4.56
CA THR A 181 -0.61 10.14 -3.27
C THR A 181 -1.42 10.84 -2.17
N PRO A 182 -2.10 11.99 -2.39
CA PRO A 182 -3.03 12.53 -1.40
C PRO A 182 -4.25 11.62 -1.16
N VAL A 183 -4.74 10.92 -2.19
CA VAL A 183 -5.89 10.01 -2.10
C VAL A 183 -5.62 8.85 -1.15
N VAL A 184 -4.48 8.16 -1.30
CA VAL A 184 -4.12 7.06 -0.39
C VAL A 184 -3.76 7.53 1.02
N GLY A 185 -3.23 8.73 1.14
CA GLY A 185 -3.02 9.36 2.43
C GLY A 185 -4.33 9.61 3.19
N GLU A 186 -5.33 10.18 2.52
CA GLU A 186 -6.67 10.40 3.08
C GLU A 186 -7.35 9.07 3.42
N PHE A 187 -7.25 8.07 2.54
CA PHE A 187 -7.76 6.72 2.82
C PHE A 187 -7.12 6.11 4.06
N ALA A 188 -5.80 6.23 4.22
CA ALA A 188 -5.10 5.71 5.39
C ALA A 188 -5.55 6.40 6.69
N LEU A 189 -5.77 7.72 6.65
CA LEU A 189 -6.33 8.46 7.79
C LEU A 189 -7.72 7.96 8.17
N GLN A 190 -8.59 7.77 7.18
CA GLN A 190 -9.94 7.22 7.41
C GLN A 190 -9.89 5.79 7.93
N ASP A 191 -8.95 4.98 7.46
CA ASP A 191 -8.76 3.61 7.94
C ASP A 191 -8.39 3.58 9.42
N TRP A 192 -7.50 4.47 9.85
CA TRP A 192 -7.07 4.58 11.24
C TRP A 192 -8.08 5.29 12.14
N ALA A 193 -8.96 6.13 11.59
CA ALA A 193 -9.99 6.84 12.34
C ALA A 193 -11.26 6.02 12.59
N LYS A 194 -11.36 4.79 12.05
CA LYS A 194 -12.53 3.93 12.26
C LYS A 194 -12.68 3.56 13.73
N THR A 195 -13.88 3.73 14.26
CA THR A 195 -14.21 3.28 15.62
C THR A 195 -14.11 1.76 15.70
N PRO A 196 -13.40 1.20 16.70
CA PRO A 196 -13.34 -0.24 16.91
C PRO A 196 -14.72 -0.88 17.04
N TYR A 197 -14.80 -2.19 16.87
CA TYR A 197 -16.04 -2.93 17.11
C TYR A 197 -16.42 -2.85 18.58
N ASP A 198 -17.73 -2.88 18.88
CA ASP A 198 -18.26 -2.85 20.25
C ASP A 198 -18.36 -4.29 20.80
N ASP A 199 -17.24 -4.99 20.82
CA ASP A 199 -17.10 -6.39 21.19
C ASP A 199 -16.42 -6.60 22.55
N ALA A 200 -16.03 -5.51 23.23
CA ALA A 200 -15.48 -5.54 24.59
C ALA A 200 -15.87 -4.28 25.40
N PRO A 201 -16.01 -4.40 26.74
CA PRO A 201 -16.35 -3.24 27.59
C PRO A 201 -15.29 -2.14 27.55
N LEU A 202 -14.01 -2.48 27.61
CA LEU A 202 -12.91 -1.52 27.57
C LEU A 202 -12.48 -1.25 26.14
N LEU A 203 -12.30 0.02 25.79
CA LEU A 203 -11.92 0.45 24.44
C LEU A 203 -10.60 -0.17 23.95
N MET A 204 -9.64 -0.39 24.88
CA MET A 204 -8.33 -0.98 24.56
C MET A 204 -8.41 -2.47 24.20
N ASP A 205 -9.46 -3.16 24.62
CA ASP A 205 -9.66 -4.58 24.38
C ASP A 205 -10.54 -4.85 23.14
N ARG A 206 -11.11 -3.77 22.56
CA ARG A 206 -11.97 -3.87 21.38
C ARG A 206 -11.19 -4.22 20.13
N THR A 207 -11.76 -5.09 19.30
CA THR A 207 -11.18 -5.43 18.01
C THR A 207 -11.12 -4.20 17.09
N PRO A 208 -9.96 -3.83 16.56
CA PRO A 208 -9.84 -2.73 15.62
C PRO A 208 -10.69 -2.98 14.35
N ARG A 209 -11.43 -1.98 13.90
CA ARG A 209 -12.25 -2.04 12.68
C ARG A 209 -11.48 -1.58 11.44
N GLY A 210 -10.32 -1.09 11.57
CA GLY A 210 -9.41 -0.58 10.57
C GLY A 210 -7.99 -0.71 11.09
N GLN A 211 -7.19 0.32 10.84
CA GLN A 211 -5.78 0.34 11.25
C GLN A 211 -4.94 -0.71 10.52
N ASP A 212 -5.38 -1.08 9.31
CA ASP A 212 -4.72 -2.11 8.50
C ASP A 212 -3.58 -1.53 7.66
N VAL A 213 -3.69 -0.26 7.25
CA VAL A 213 -2.64 0.42 6.47
C VAL A 213 -1.44 0.68 7.36
N LYS A 214 -0.32 -0.02 7.09
CA LYS A 214 0.94 0.09 7.85
C LYS A 214 2.02 0.87 7.11
N CYS A 215 1.93 0.95 5.80
CA CYS A 215 2.94 1.61 4.98
C CYS A 215 2.30 2.31 3.78
N LEU A 216 2.77 3.53 3.51
CA LEU A 216 2.48 4.28 2.29
C LEU A 216 3.78 4.49 1.52
N ILE A 217 3.80 4.11 0.24
CA ILE A 217 4.90 4.37 -0.68
C ILE A 217 4.39 5.35 -1.73
N MET A 218 4.87 6.58 -1.66
CA MET A 218 4.43 7.69 -2.49
C MET A 218 5.49 7.99 -3.56
N LEU A 219 5.14 7.76 -4.82
CA LEU A 219 6.00 7.96 -5.98
C LEU A 219 5.69 9.31 -6.61
N SER A 220 6.69 10.19 -6.71
CA SER A 220 6.54 11.56 -7.21
C SER A 220 5.28 12.25 -6.63
N PRO A 221 5.22 12.46 -5.30
CA PRO A 221 4.01 12.93 -4.63
C PRO A 221 3.57 14.29 -5.14
N ASP A 222 2.26 14.45 -5.38
CA ASP A 222 1.66 15.73 -5.74
C ASP A 222 1.30 16.55 -4.50
N THR A 223 1.25 17.87 -4.64
CA THR A 223 0.86 18.79 -3.55
C THR A 223 -0.62 18.74 -3.25
N THR A 224 -1.43 18.58 -4.29
CA THR A 224 -2.88 18.59 -4.21
C THR A 224 -3.50 17.68 -5.27
N THR A 225 -4.57 17.04 -4.88
CA THR A 225 -5.54 16.42 -5.79
C THR A 225 -6.83 17.20 -5.65
N PRO A 226 -7.66 17.38 -6.68
CA PRO A 226 -8.92 18.08 -6.53
C PRO A 226 -9.72 17.59 -5.30
N GLY A 227 -9.97 18.49 -4.35
CA GLY A 227 -10.67 18.19 -3.09
C GLY A 227 -9.83 17.55 -1.98
N ILE A 228 -8.54 17.27 -2.18
CA ILE A 228 -7.66 16.66 -1.17
C ILE A 228 -6.31 17.40 -1.15
N SER A 229 -5.91 17.93 0.01
CA SER A 229 -4.64 18.63 0.20
C SER A 229 -3.60 17.70 0.85
N MET A 230 -2.47 17.46 0.19
CA MET A 230 -1.38 16.66 0.75
C MET A 230 -0.82 17.28 2.04
N SER A 231 -0.79 18.61 2.15
CA SER A 231 -0.32 19.27 3.37
C SER A 231 -1.21 18.98 4.57
N ALA A 232 -2.54 18.97 4.37
CA ALA A 232 -3.49 18.63 5.43
C ALA A 232 -3.41 17.13 5.80
N VAL A 233 -3.24 16.27 4.81
CA VAL A 233 -3.04 14.82 4.98
C VAL A 233 -1.74 14.55 5.74
N GLY A 234 -0.62 15.12 5.33
CA GLY A 234 0.69 14.92 5.95
C GLY A 234 0.73 15.36 7.42
N ALA A 235 0.10 16.49 7.75
CA ALA A 235 0.01 16.97 9.12
C ALA A 235 -0.73 16.00 10.07
N LYS A 236 -1.71 15.25 9.54
CA LYS A 236 -2.46 14.24 10.29
C LYS A 236 -1.76 12.88 10.30
N LEU A 237 -1.14 12.46 9.20
CA LEU A 237 -0.48 11.16 9.08
C LEU A 237 0.59 10.92 10.16
N ARG A 238 1.32 11.97 10.55
CA ARG A 238 2.35 11.87 11.62
C ARG A 238 1.80 11.43 12.99
N GLN A 239 0.48 11.49 13.18
CA GLN A 239 -0.18 11.11 14.44
C GLN A 239 -0.42 9.61 14.53
N PHE A 240 -0.25 8.89 13.43
CA PHE A 240 -0.49 7.46 13.33
C PHE A 240 0.82 6.70 13.08
N PRO A 241 0.92 5.45 13.53
CA PRO A 241 2.11 4.61 13.32
C PRO A 241 2.14 4.03 11.90
N ILE A 242 2.06 4.90 10.89
CA ILE A 242 2.12 4.57 9.47
C ILE A 242 3.51 4.92 8.95
N ALA A 243 4.23 3.92 8.42
CA ALA A 243 5.49 4.17 7.74
C ALA A 243 5.24 4.87 6.39
N VAL A 244 5.97 5.95 6.11
CA VAL A 244 5.86 6.64 4.83
C VAL A 244 7.21 6.66 4.12
N MET A 245 7.23 6.16 2.89
CA MET A 245 8.36 6.24 1.97
C MET A 245 8.03 7.21 0.85
N LEU A 246 8.91 8.17 0.60
CA LEU A 246 8.82 9.11 -0.52
C LEU A 246 9.89 8.76 -1.54
N ALA A 247 9.51 8.56 -2.79
CA ALA A 247 10.42 8.30 -3.89
C ALA A 247 10.14 9.28 -5.04
N VAL A 248 11.19 9.96 -5.51
CA VAL A 248 11.09 10.96 -6.57
C VAL A 248 12.22 10.76 -7.58
N GLY A 249 11.90 10.91 -8.85
CA GLY A 249 12.87 10.88 -9.92
C GLY A 249 13.85 12.07 -9.80
N THR A 250 15.15 11.83 -9.99
CA THR A 250 16.20 12.84 -9.84
C THR A 250 16.06 14.07 -10.75
N LYS A 251 15.30 13.94 -11.83
CA LYS A 251 15.02 15.02 -12.80
C LYS A 251 13.68 15.72 -12.56
N ASP A 252 12.88 15.24 -11.62
CA ASP A 252 11.56 15.77 -11.27
C ASP A 252 11.67 16.79 -10.13
N ALA A 253 12.04 18.02 -10.48
CA ALA A 253 12.26 19.08 -9.49
C ALA A 253 10.98 19.50 -8.76
N ALA A 254 9.82 19.45 -9.43
CA ALA A 254 8.52 19.84 -8.83
C ALA A 254 8.10 18.83 -7.75
N SER A 255 8.10 17.53 -8.06
CA SER A 255 7.79 16.50 -7.09
C SER A 255 8.83 16.41 -5.98
N LEU A 256 10.11 16.75 -6.26
CA LEU A 256 11.16 16.80 -5.24
C LEU A 256 10.87 17.89 -4.19
N ALA A 257 10.44 19.08 -4.61
CA ALA A 257 10.06 20.15 -3.69
C ALA A 257 8.87 19.73 -2.81
N THR A 258 7.87 19.09 -3.41
CA THR A 258 6.70 18.53 -2.70
C THR A 258 7.12 17.46 -1.70
N ALA A 259 7.95 16.51 -2.11
CA ALA A 259 8.43 15.44 -1.26
C ALA A 259 9.23 15.96 -0.06
N ASN A 260 10.09 16.95 -0.26
CA ASN A 260 10.84 17.59 0.84
C ASN A 260 9.89 18.26 1.84
N LYS A 261 8.91 19.02 1.37
CA LYS A 261 7.91 19.67 2.23
C LYS A 261 7.10 18.65 3.02
N LEU A 262 6.68 17.55 2.37
CA LEU A 262 5.96 16.46 3.03
C LEU A 262 6.84 15.75 4.05
N PHE A 263 8.11 15.49 3.72
CA PHE A 263 9.08 14.89 4.63
C PHE A 263 9.24 15.72 5.91
N ASP A 264 9.39 17.05 5.77
CA ASP A 264 9.52 17.96 6.91
C ASP A 264 8.26 18.00 7.80
N GLN A 265 7.09 17.72 7.22
CA GLN A 265 5.84 17.58 7.97
C GLN A 265 5.69 16.25 8.72
N LEU A 266 6.25 15.18 8.16
CA LEU A 266 6.16 13.82 8.72
C LEU A 266 7.21 13.57 9.81
N VAL A 267 8.35 14.22 9.73
CA VAL A 267 9.42 14.06 10.75
C VAL A 267 9.04 14.87 11.99
N PRO A 268 8.99 14.26 13.18
CA PRO A 268 8.83 14.99 14.44
C PRO A 268 9.97 16.00 14.62
N LYS A 269 9.62 17.25 14.98
CA LYS A 269 10.61 18.27 15.36
C LYS A 269 11.16 17.99 16.74
#